data_137367c923497db4845ed04ce913d54a
#
_entry.id   137367c923497db4845ed04ce913d54a
#
_cell.length_a   1.000
_cell.length_b   1.000
_cell.length_c   1.000
_cell.angle_alpha   90.00
_cell.angle_beta   90.00
_cell.angle_gamma   90.00
#
_symmetry.space_group_name_H-M   'P 1'
#
loop_
_entity.id
_entity.type
_entity.pdbx_description
1 polymer ?
#
loop_
_entity_poly.entity_id
_entity_poly.type
_entity_poly.pdbx_seq_one_letter_code
_entity_poly.pdbx_strand_id
1 'polypeptide(L)'
;MPSTEEPHPLDRKHTTDLARMLRSIRRWIAFHLDTVITKQTARAEHIGGPAAETPLPLHLDASDVALDLHGVLTAWVDDVCRATMHPHPGRMRIRELAQWLELHVFDLARLDNASQAYDEINDAYLRAYAAVDLPDRTKPATDPDQTLDDAPLTKTELRHAVQWRTGRPLTRDRVNNWIRRGKLTPDEHGYYRLTDALKLL
;
A
#
# COMPACT_ATOMS: atom_id res chain seq x y z
N MET A 1 6.74 6.10 -41.54
CA MET A 1 5.58 5.20 -41.40
C MET A 1 5.40 4.98 -39.92
N PRO A 2 4.34 5.52 -39.29
CA PRO A 2 4.02 5.15 -37.91
C PRO A 2 3.56 3.68 -37.91
N SER A 3 4.24 2.84 -37.10
CA SER A 3 3.80 1.47 -36.85
C SER A 3 2.44 1.55 -36.15
N THR A 4 1.41 1.14 -36.85
CA THR A 4 0.09 0.93 -36.28
C THR A 4 0.21 -0.32 -35.40
N GLU A 5 0.56 -0.17 -34.13
CA GLU A 5 0.43 -1.25 -33.17
C GLU A 5 -1.07 -1.59 -33.09
N GLU A 6 -1.40 -2.78 -33.55
CA GLU A 6 -2.78 -3.29 -33.39
C GLU A 6 -3.10 -3.37 -31.90
N PRO A 7 -4.27 -2.84 -31.47
CA PRO A 7 -4.67 -2.90 -30.08
C PRO A 7 -4.83 -4.37 -29.67
N HIS A 8 -3.95 -4.81 -28.77
CA HIS A 8 -4.03 -6.16 -28.23
C HIS A 8 -4.75 -6.11 -26.87
N PRO A 9 -5.82 -6.89 -26.70
CA PRO A 9 -6.42 -7.06 -25.39
C PRO A 9 -5.38 -7.64 -24.41
N LEU A 10 -5.49 -7.28 -23.14
CA LEU A 10 -4.58 -7.80 -22.12
C LEU A 10 -4.66 -9.33 -22.05
N ASP A 11 -3.51 -9.96 -21.97
CA ASP A 11 -3.43 -11.39 -21.74
C ASP A 11 -3.99 -11.77 -20.34
N ARG A 12 -4.23 -13.05 -20.13
CA ARG A 12 -4.77 -13.57 -18.88
C ARG A 12 -3.86 -13.26 -17.67
N LYS A 13 -2.55 -13.22 -17.86
CA LYS A 13 -1.58 -12.95 -16.80
C LYS A 13 -1.69 -11.49 -16.35
N HIS A 14 -1.61 -10.54 -17.28
CA HIS A 14 -1.72 -9.12 -16.99
C HIS A 14 -3.10 -8.77 -16.40
N THR A 15 -4.18 -9.38 -16.89
CA THR A 15 -5.53 -9.23 -16.30
C THR A 15 -5.56 -9.70 -14.84
N THR A 16 -4.93 -10.83 -14.53
CA THR A 16 -4.86 -11.35 -13.14
C THR A 16 -4.01 -10.45 -12.24
N ASP A 17 -2.89 -9.94 -12.76
CA ASP A 17 -2.02 -9.04 -12.02
C ASP A 17 -2.71 -7.69 -11.77
N LEU A 18 -3.43 -7.16 -12.75
CA LEU A 18 -4.25 -5.96 -12.61
C LEU A 18 -5.33 -6.12 -11.53
N ALA A 19 -6.07 -7.23 -11.54
CA ALA A 19 -7.04 -7.55 -10.48
C ALA A 19 -6.39 -7.63 -9.09
N ARG A 20 -5.16 -8.15 -9.00
CA ARG A 20 -4.39 -8.21 -7.75
C ARG A 20 -3.98 -6.83 -7.26
N MET A 21 -3.51 -5.94 -8.15
CA MET A 21 -3.16 -4.56 -7.83
C MET A 21 -4.39 -3.78 -7.33
N LEU A 22 -5.51 -3.83 -8.06
CA LEU A 22 -6.76 -3.17 -7.68
C LEU A 22 -7.27 -3.66 -6.32
N ARG A 23 -7.18 -4.96 -6.05
CA ARG A 23 -7.52 -5.55 -4.75
C ARG A 23 -6.59 -5.05 -3.63
N SER A 24 -5.31 -4.89 -3.91
CA SER A 24 -4.32 -4.35 -2.97
C SER A 24 -4.62 -2.88 -2.65
N ILE A 25 -4.90 -2.05 -3.67
CA ILE A 25 -5.32 -0.66 -3.51
C ILE A 25 -6.55 -0.59 -2.60
N ARG A 26 -7.59 -1.36 -2.90
CA ARG A 26 -8.84 -1.38 -2.14
C ARG A 26 -8.65 -1.81 -0.68
N ARG A 27 -7.83 -2.84 -0.44
CA ARG A 27 -7.73 -3.49 0.89
C ARG A 27 -6.88 -2.73 1.88
N TRP A 28 -5.80 -2.13 1.45
CA TRP A 28 -4.85 -1.53 2.39
C TRP A 28 -4.21 -0.22 1.93
N ILE A 29 -3.85 -0.02 0.65
CA ILE A 29 -3.18 1.22 0.20
C ILE A 29 -4.08 2.44 0.47
N ALA A 30 -5.35 2.40 0.06
CA ALA A 30 -6.28 3.50 0.28
C ALA A 30 -6.42 3.87 1.77
N PHE A 31 -6.46 2.87 2.66
CA PHE A 31 -6.53 3.09 4.11
C PHE A 31 -5.24 3.72 4.66
N HIS A 32 -4.09 3.23 4.22
CA HIS A 32 -2.80 3.76 4.69
C HIS A 32 -2.51 5.15 4.15
N LEU A 33 -2.85 5.47 2.90
CA LEU A 33 -2.77 6.83 2.36
C LEU A 33 -3.63 7.80 3.20
N ASP A 34 -4.89 7.46 3.48
CA ASP A 34 -5.76 8.25 4.36
C ASP A 34 -5.13 8.46 5.75
N THR A 35 -4.53 7.42 6.30
CA THR A 35 -3.89 7.47 7.62
C THR A 35 -2.65 8.36 7.62
N VAL A 36 -1.82 8.28 6.58
CA VAL A 36 -0.62 9.11 6.43
C VAL A 36 -1.01 10.58 6.29
N ILE A 37 -1.96 10.88 5.43
CA ILE A 37 -2.48 12.25 5.20
C ILE A 37 -3.08 12.82 6.49
N THR A 38 -3.94 12.05 7.18
CA THR A 38 -4.62 12.52 8.42
C THR A 38 -3.65 12.74 9.58
N LYS A 39 -2.65 11.85 9.76
CA LYS A 39 -1.62 12.04 10.78
C LYS A 39 -0.76 13.28 10.54
N GLN A 40 -0.58 13.66 9.28
CA GLN A 40 0.19 14.84 8.90
C GLN A 40 -0.57 16.13 9.20
N THR A 41 -1.86 16.21 8.88
CA THR A 41 -2.72 17.35 9.20
C THR A 41 -2.81 17.59 10.72
N ALA A 42 -3.03 16.55 11.49
CA ALA A 42 -3.08 16.64 12.96
C ALA A 42 -1.76 17.12 13.60
N ARG A 43 -0.61 16.81 12.98
CA ARG A 43 0.71 17.25 13.46
C ARG A 43 1.01 18.70 13.09
N ALA A 44 0.51 19.17 11.94
CA ALA A 44 0.65 20.56 11.51
C ALA A 44 -0.18 21.52 12.40
N GLU A 45 -1.34 21.11 12.87
CA GLU A 45 -2.20 21.91 13.76
C GLU A 45 -1.64 22.08 15.19
N HIS A 46 -0.73 21.20 15.62
CA HIS A 46 -0.17 21.23 17.00
C HIS A 46 1.12 22.05 17.14
N ILE A 47 1.65 22.63 16.04
CA ILE A 47 2.87 23.46 16.07
C ILE A 47 2.47 24.95 16.01
N GLY A 48 1.77 25.40 17.04
CA GLY A 48 1.52 26.82 17.32
C GLY A 48 2.54 27.38 18.32
N GLY A 49 3.83 27.39 17.98
CA GLY A 49 4.91 28.05 18.71
C GLY A 49 5.63 29.08 17.83
N PRO A 50 6.33 30.10 18.41
CA PRO A 50 6.95 31.17 17.63
C PRO A 50 7.96 30.60 16.63
N ALA A 51 7.91 31.11 15.42
CA ALA A 51 8.60 30.68 14.21
C ALA A 51 10.11 30.39 14.41
N ALA A 52 10.46 29.13 14.61
CA ALA A 52 11.71 28.60 14.14
C ALA A 52 11.43 28.06 12.72
N GLU A 53 12.27 28.38 11.76
CA GLU A 53 12.22 27.82 10.41
C GLU A 53 12.35 26.30 10.49
N THR A 54 11.22 25.64 10.73
CA THR A 54 11.14 24.18 10.71
C THR A 54 11.05 23.82 9.24
N PRO A 55 12.01 23.01 8.71
CA PRO A 55 11.89 22.51 7.36
C PRO A 55 10.53 21.85 7.24
N LEU A 56 9.73 22.31 6.27
CA LEU A 56 8.44 21.72 5.92
C LEU A 56 8.62 20.20 5.85
N PRO A 57 7.88 19.43 6.66
CA PRO A 57 7.98 17.98 6.57
C PRO A 57 7.60 17.57 5.14
N LEU A 58 8.53 16.96 4.45
CA LEU A 58 8.53 16.50 3.06
C LEU A 58 7.47 15.41 2.79
N HIS A 59 6.22 15.66 3.14
CA HIS A 59 5.10 14.74 2.91
C HIS A 59 3.96 15.36 2.10
N LEU A 60 4.23 16.42 1.36
CA LEU A 60 3.43 16.83 0.21
C LEU A 60 3.24 15.63 -0.74
N ASP A 61 4.23 14.74 -0.82
CA ASP A 61 4.22 13.56 -1.67
C ASP A 61 3.03 12.60 -1.46
N ALA A 62 2.59 12.36 -0.23
CA ALA A 62 1.51 11.39 0.00
C ALA A 62 0.13 11.89 -0.45
N SER A 63 -0.14 13.19 -0.29
CA SER A 63 -1.38 13.80 -0.79
C SER A 63 -1.38 13.88 -2.32
N ASP A 64 -0.25 14.23 -2.92
CA ASP A 64 -0.10 14.29 -4.37
C ASP A 64 -0.20 12.89 -4.99
N VAL A 65 0.43 11.88 -4.36
CA VAL A 65 0.31 10.47 -4.77
C VAL A 65 -1.13 9.96 -4.65
N ALA A 66 -1.86 10.36 -3.60
CA ALA A 66 -3.27 9.97 -3.46
C ALA A 66 -4.16 10.63 -4.52
N LEU A 67 -3.91 11.92 -4.84
CA LEU A 67 -4.62 12.63 -5.91
C LEU A 67 -4.32 12.02 -7.28
N ASP A 68 -3.07 11.70 -7.55
CA ASP A 68 -2.65 11.06 -8.79
C ASP A 68 -3.29 9.67 -8.95
N LEU A 69 -3.21 8.80 -7.94
CA LEU A 69 -3.88 7.50 -7.95
C LEU A 69 -5.39 7.64 -8.14
N HIS A 70 -6.03 8.61 -7.47
CA HIS A 70 -7.46 8.87 -7.64
C HIS A 70 -7.77 9.30 -9.08
N GLY A 71 -6.95 10.18 -9.66
CA GLY A 71 -7.10 10.66 -11.04
C GLY A 71 -7.00 9.53 -12.06
N VAL A 72 -5.96 8.68 -11.95
CA VAL A 72 -5.75 7.52 -12.82
C VAL A 72 -6.94 6.55 -12.75
N LEU A 73 -7.36 6.17 -11.53
CA LEU A 73 -8.50 5.24 -11.37
C LEU A 73 -9.81 5.84 -11.91
N THR A 74 -10.04 7.15 -11.72
CA THR A 74 -11.24 7.83 -12.24
C THR A 74 -11.26 7.82 -13.75
N ALA A 75 -10.14 8.15 -14.40
CA ALA A 75 -10.04 8.15 -15.87
C ALA A 75 -10.37 6.78 -16.47
N TRP A 76 -9.85 5.71 -15.85
CA TRP A 76 -10.12 4.35 -16.33
C TRP A 76 -11.57 3.88 -16.05
N VAL A 77 -12.20 4.35 -14.96
CA VAL A 77 -13.65 4.14 -14.75
C VAL A 77 -14.45 4.81 -15.85
N ASP A 78 -14.11 6.06 -16.21
CA ASP A 78 -14.76 6.80 -17.29
C ASP A 78 -14.63 6.09 -18.64
N ASP A 79 -13.43 5.57 -18.96
CA ASP A 79 -13.17 4.87 -20.21
C ASP A 79 -13.94 3.55 -20.31
N VAL A 80 -13.95 2.76 -19.23
CA VAL A 80 -14.77 1.53 -19.20
C VAL A 80 -16.26 1.87 -19.32
N CYS A 81 -16.78 2.86 -18.58
CA CYS A 81 -18.17 3.28 -18.68
C CYS A 81 -18.52 3.70 -20.10
N ARG A 82 -17.65 4.46 -20.78
CA ARG A 82 -17.85 4.92 -22.15
C ARG A 82 -17.87 3.76 -23.15
N ALA A 83 -16.94 2.81 -23.02
CA ALA A 83 -16.83 1.68 -23.92
C ALA A 83 -17.94 0.66 -23.75
N THR A 84 -18.41 0.44 -22.52
CA THR A 84 -19.43 -0.58 -22.19
C THR A 84 -20.84 -0.02 -22.06
N MET A 85 -21.03 1.29 -22.20
CA MET A 85 -22.30 1.99 -21.98
C MET A 85 -22.85 1.80 -20.56
N HIS A 86 -22.02 1.48 -19.61
CA HIS A 86 -22.42 1.45 -18.20
C HIS A 86 -22.68 2.85 -17.67
N PRO A 87 -23.70 3.04 -16.82
CA PRO A 87 -23.90 4.32 -16.15
C PRO A 87 -22.71 4.62 -15.23
N HIS A 88 -22.21 5.87 -15.32
CA HIS A 88 -21.11 6.30 -14.48
C HIS A 88 -21.53 6.28 -13.00
N PRO A 89 -20.75 5.67 -12.10
CA PRO A 89 -21.12 5.49 -10.69
C PRO A 89 -21.08 6.77 -9.84
N GLY A 90 -20.69 7.90 -10.42
CA GLY A 90 -20.60 9.19 -9.71
C GLY A 90 -19.27 9.39 -9.00
N ARG A 91 -19.27 10.29 -8.00
CA ARG A 91 -18.06 10.58 -7.21
C ARG A 91 -17.77 9.41 -6.26
N MET A 92 -16.58 8.86 -6.40
CA MET A 92 -16.10 7.73 -5.59
C MET A 92 -14.74 8.06 -4.97
N ARG A 93 -14.47 7.44 -3.82
CA ARG A 93 -13.14 7.45 -3.19
C ARG A 93 -12.23 6.41 -3.86
N ILE A 94 -10.91 6.52 -3.66
CA ILE A 94 -9.91 5.58 -4.19
C ILE A 94 -10.31 4.11 -3.96
N ARG A 95 -10.78 3.78 -2.76
CA ARG A 95 -11.21 2.43 -2.41
C ARG A 95 -12.39 1.94 -3.26
N GLU A 96 -13.34 2.80 -3.50
CA GLU A 96 -14.56 2.51 -4.26
C GLU A 96 -14.26 2.39 -5.76
N LEU A 97 -13.40 3.29 -6.28
CA LEU A 97 -12.89 3.24 -7.66
C LEU A 97 -12.14 1.91 -7.92
N ALA A 98 -11.24 1.55 -7.03
CA ALA A 98 -10.49 0.29 -7.14
C ALA A 98 -11.41 -0.94 -7.06
N GLN A 99 -12.45 -0.89 -6.21
CA GLN A 99 -13.45 -1.95 -6.13
C GLN A 99 -14.27 -2.05 -7.41
N TRP A 100 -14.69 -0.92 -7.96
CA TRP A 100 -15.47 -0.89 -9.20
C TRP A 100 -14.66 -1.45 -10.37
N LEU A 101 -13.41 -1.02 -10.53
CA LEU A 101 -12.51 -1.54 -11.57
C LEU A 101 -12.16 -3.03 -11.35
N GLU A 102 -12.02 -3.49 -10.09
CA GLU A 102 -11.82 -4.93 -9.80
C GLU A 102 -12.99 -5.77 -10.30
N LEU A 103 -14.22 -5.29 -10.14
CA LEU A 103 -15.42 -5.96 -10.64
C LEU A 103 -15.53 -5.94 -12.17
N HIS A 104 -15.04 -4.87 -12.82
CA HIS A 104 -15.06 -4.67 -14.26
C HIS A 104 -13.70 -4.93 -14.94
N VAL A 105 -12.80 -5.71 -14.29
CA VAL A 105 -11.45 -5.94 -14.80
C VAL A 105 -11.42 -6.60 -16.18
N PHE A 106 -12.41 -7.43 -16.50
CA PHE A 106 -12.51 -8.06 -17.82
C PHE A 106 -12.96 -7.06 -18.89
N ASP A 107 -13.79 -6.09 -18.55
CA ASP A 107 -14.19 -5.03 -19.45
C ASP A 107 -13.01 -4.09 -19.72
N LEU A 108 -12.27 -3.72 -18.68
CA LEU A 108 -11.03 -2.96 -18.79
C LEU A 108 -9.99 -3.68 -19.67
N ALA A 109 -9.82 -5.00 -19.50
CA ALA A 109 -8.86 -5.81 -20.26
C ALA A 109 -9.23 -5.95 -21.76
N ARG A 110 -10.47 -5.64 -22.15
CA ARG A 110 -10.95 -5.69 -23.54
C ARG A 110 -10.89 -4.33 -24.27
N LEU A 111 -10.54 -3.26 -23.57
CA LEU A 111 -10.37 -1.96 -24.20
C LEU A 111 -9.21 -1.98 -25.20
N ASP A 112 -9.30 -1.18 -26.26
CA ASP A 112 -8.23 -1.05 -27.23
C ASP A 112 -6.92 -0.52 -26.60
N ASN A 113 -7.05 0.27 -25.54
CA ASN A 113 -5.95 0.84 -24.76
C ASN A 113 -5.69 0.10 -23.43
N ALA A 114 -6.07 -1.17 -23.32
CA ALA A 114 -5.94 -1.96 -22.09
C ALA A 114 -4.48 -2.10 -21.60
N SER A 115 -3.49 -2.15 -22.51
CA SER A 115 -2.07 -2.17 -22.14
C SER A 115 -1.67 -0.88 -21.43
N GLN A 116 -2.11 0.28 -21.93
CA GLN A 116 -1.89 1.57 -21.29
C GLN A 116 -2.55 1.62 -19.89
N ALA A 117 -3.78 1.07 -19.77
CA ALA A 117 -4.45 0.97 -18.48
C ALA A 117 -3.63 0.18 -17.45
N TYR A 118 -3.06 -0.94 -17.87
CA TYR A 118 -2.22 -1.75 -17.02
C TYR A 118 -0.98 -0.97 -16.55
N ASP A 119 -0.27 -0.31 -17.47
CA ASP A 119 0.96 0.42 -17.16
C ASP A 119 0.68 1.62 -16.25
N GLU A 120 -0.33 2.43 -16.54
CA GLU A 120 -0.69 3.60 -15.73
C GLU A 120 -1.16 3.23 -14.32
N ILE A 121 -2.01 2.19 -14.21
CA ILE A 121 -2.47 1.71 -12.89
C ILE A 121 -1.31 1.08 -12.12
N ASN A 122 -0.42 0.34 -12.78
CA ASN A 122 0.77 -0.24 -12.15
C ASN A 122 1.71 0.85 -11.63
N ASP A 123 1.98 1.87 -12.42
CA ASP A 123 2.86 2.98 -12.03
C ASP A 123 2.27 3.78 -10.85
N ALA A 124 0.98 4.08 -10.90
CA ALA A 124 0.29 4.76 -9.80
C ALA A 124 0.25 3.88 -8.52
N TYR A 125 0.04 2.56 -8.69
CA TYR A 125 0.10 1.59 -7.61
C TYR A 125 1.47 1.54 -6.95
N LEU A 126 2.56 1.48 -7.72
CA LEU A 126 3.93 1.42 -7.20
C LEU A 126 4.30 2.70 -6.44
N ARG A 127 3.91 3.88 -6.96
CA ARG A 127 4.10 5.17 -6.26
C ARG A 127 3.31 5.21 -4.95
N ALA A 128 2.06 4.76 -4.97
CA ALA A 128 1.23 4.72 -3.78
C ALA A 128 1.76 3.70 -2.75
N TYR A 129 2.24 2.55 -3.22
CA TYR A 129 2.89 1.54 -2.38
C TYR A 129 4.12 2.14 -1.68
N ALA A 130 5.01 2.79 -2.43
CA ALA A 130 6.20 3.42 -1.87
C ALA A 130 5.86 4.53 -0.86
N ALA A 131 4.79 5.30 -1.10
CA ALA A 131 4.36 6.36 -0.20
C ALA A 131 3.80 5.84 1.15
N VAL A 132 3.19 4.65 1.17
CA VAL A 132 2.65 4.03 2.38
C VAL A 132 3.64 3.11 3.08
N ASP A 133 4.62 2.58 2.35
CA ASP A 133 5.69 1.70 2.87
C ASP A 133 6.92 2.50 3.35
N LEU A 134 6.74 3.81 3.55
CA LEU A 134 7.79 4.63 4.15
C LEU A 134 8.12 4.07 5.52
N PRO A 135 9.41 3.73 5.78
CA PRO A 135 9.84 3.23 7.07
C PRO A 135 9.44 4.24 8.14
N ASP A 136 8.79 3.74 9.19
CA ASP A 136 8.43 4.56 10.35
C ASP A 136 9.71 5.29 10.83
N ARG A 137 9.76 6.63 10.70
CA ARG A 137 10.94 7.44 11.05
C ARG A 137 11.35 7.31 12.52
N THR A 138 10.51 6.66 13.32
CA THR A 138 10.81 6.29 14.71
C THR A 138 11.59 4.98 14.81
N LYS A 139 11.74 4.20 13.74
CA LYS A 139 12.60 3.03 13.74
C LYS A 139 14.07 3.49 13.70
N PRO A 140 14.92 2.97 14.59
CA PRO A 140 16.35 3.15 14.42
C PRO A 140 16.77 2.66 13.05
N ALA A 141 17.65 3.40 12.36
CA ALA A 141 18.16 3.01 11.06
C ALA A 141 18.68 1.57 11.15
N THR A 142 18.09 0.67 10.38
CA THR A 142 18.57 -0.71 10.32
C THR A 142 19.95 -0.67 9.70
N ASP A 143 20.95 -1.15 10.43
CA ASP A 143 22.31 -1.31 9.93
C ASP A 143 22.26 -2.18 8.68
N PRO A 144 22.82 -1.73 7.52
CA PRO A 144 22.79 -2.50 6.27
C PRO A 144 23.42 -3.89 6.39
N ASP A 145 24.19 -4.13 7.46
CA ASP A 145 24.80 -5.42 7.79
C ASP A 145 23.90 -6.32 8.67
N GLN A 146 22.74 -5.79 9.15
CA GLN A 146 21.79 -6.61 9.91
C GLN A 146 21.03 -7.55 8.98
N THR A 147 21.13 -8.84 9.26
CA THR A 147 20.27 -9.84 8.62
C THR A 147 18.80 -9.57 8.98
N LEU A 148 17.88 -9.90 8.08
CA LEU A 148 16.42 -9.77 8.31
C LEU A 148 15.96 -10.40 9.64
N ASP A 149 16.71 -11.38 10.14
CA ASP A 149 16.44 -12.10 11.37
C ASP A 149 16.71 -11.26 12.64
N ASP A 150 17.55 -10.23 12.55
CA ASP A 150 17.94 -9.34 13.67
C ASP A 150 17.28 -7.95 13.60
N ALA A 151 16.51 -7.67 12.53
CA ALA A 151 15.83 -6.39 12.39
C ALA A 151 14.83 -6.15 13.53
N PRO A 152 14.76 -4.93 14.11
CA PRO A 152 13.78 -4.58 15.12
C PRO A 152 12.37 -4.55 14.51
N LEU A 153 11.46 -5.40 15.00
CA LEU A 153 10.11 -5.58 14.49
C LEU A 153 9.06 -5.14 15.52
N THR A 154 8.02 -4.48 15.06
CA THR A 154 6.80 -4.29 15.86
C THR A 154 6.05 -5.62 16.03
N LYS A 155 5.11 -5.71 16.97
CA LYS A 155 4.27 -6.92 17.16
C LYS A 155 3.55 -7.36 15.87
N THR A 156 3.14 -6.41 15.06
CA THR A 156 2.42 -6.70 13.80
C THR A 156 3.38 -7.24 12.75
N GLU A 157 4.53 -6.61 12.58
CA GLU A 157 5.57 -7.04 11.65
C GLU A 157 6.15 -8.40 12.05
N LEU A 158 6.36 -8.64 13.35
CA LEU A 158 6.79 -9.93 13.86
C LEU A 158 5.83 -11.06 13.46
N ARG A 159 4.51 -10.82 13.57
CA ARG A 159 3.50 -11.80 13.15
C ARG A 159 3.58 -12.10 11.65
N HIS A 160 3.73 -11.06 10.82
CA HIS A 160 3.88 -11.22 9.38
C HIS A 160 5.19 -11.92 9.01
N ALA A 161 6.31 -11.54 9.64
CA ALA A 161 7.61 -12.16 9.42
C ALA A 161 7.61 -13.65 9.78
N VAL A 162 7.03 -14.01 10.93
CA VAL A 162 6.88 -15.41 11.34
C VAL A 162 6.01 -16.19 10.36
N GLN A 163 4.88 -15.65 9.95
CA GLN A 163 3.99 -16.29 8.97
C GLN A 163 4.71 -16.49 7.63
N TRP A 164 5.45 -15.49 7.17
CA TRP A 164 6.21 -15.58 5.92
C TRP A 164 7.32 -16.64 6.01
N ARG A 165 8.03 -16.71 7.15
CA ARG A 165 9.17 -17.64 7.33
C ARG A 165 8.75 -19.08 7.56
N THR A 166 7.61 -19.31 8.25
CA THR A 166 7.19 -20.65 8.71
C THR A 166 5.95 -21.18 8.00
N GLY A 167 5.25 -20.32 7.22
CA GLY A 167 3.94 -20.64 6.63
C GLY A 167 2.81 -20.76 7.67
N ARG A 168 3.08 -20.60 8.97
CA ARG A 168 2.08 -20.74 10.04
C ARG A 168 1.63 -19.37 10.55
N PRO A 169 0.31 -19.11 10.63
CA PRO A 169 -0.19 -17.84 11.14
C PRO A 169 0.08 -17.73 12.64
N LEU A 170 0.72 -16.63 13.04
CA LEU A 170 0.92 -16.28 14.43
C LEU A 170 -0.19 -15.34 14.90
N THR A 171 -1.03 -15.80 15.83
CA THR A 171 -2.15 -15.00 16.35
C THR A 171 -1.67 -13.91 17.30
N ARG A 172 -2.42 -12.79 17.38
CA ARG A 172 -2.14 -11.68 18.31
C ARG A 172 -2.11 -12.15 19.77
N ASP A 173 -3.02 -13.06 20.13
CA ASP A 173 -3.14 -13.57 21.50
C ASP A 173 -1.93 -14.41 21.89
N ARG A 174 -1.38 -15.19 20.94
CA ARG A 174 -0.16 -15.99 21.18
C ARG A 174 1.04 -15.08 21.45
N VAL A 175 1.22 -14.01 20.67
CA VAL A 175 2.29 -13.02 20.90
C VAL A 175 2.12 -12.34 22.25
N ASN A 176 0.92 -11.85 22.57
CA ASN A 176 0.64 -11.19 23.85
C ASN A 176 0.87 -12.16 25.04
N ASN A 177 0.55 -13.44 24.87
CA ASN A 177 0.79 -14.44 25.89
C ASN A 177 2.28 -14.71 26.13
N TRP A 178 3.09 -14.72 25.06
CA TRP A 178 4.55 -14.82 25.19
C TRP A 178 5.15 -13.63 25.92
N ILE A 179 4.68 -12.40 25.59
CA ILE A 179 5.11 -11.17 26.25
C ILE A 179 4.74 -11.20 27.74
N ARG A 180 3.47 -11.54 28.06
CA ARG A 180 2.98 -11.61 29.45
C ARG A 180 3.73 -12.67 30.29
N ARG A 181 4.21 -13.75 29.66
CA ARG A 181 4.98 -14.80 30.32
C ARG A 181 6.49 -14.52 30.35
N GLY A 182 6.94 -13.36 29.88
CA GLY A 182 8.35 -13.00 29.80
C GLY A 182 9.19 -13.83 28.84
N LYS A 183 8.53 -14.61 27.93
CA LYS A 183 9.23 -15.42 26.93
C LYS A 183 9.69 -14.62 25.71
N LEU A 184 9.00 -13.52 25.43
CA LEU A 184 9.33 -12.59 24.39
C LEU A 184 9.44 -11.19 25.03
N THR A 185 10.65 -10.67 25.10
CA THR A 185 10.93 -9.35 25.70
C THR A 185 11.20 -8.33 24.60
N PRO A 186 10.57 -7.14 24.67
CA PRO A 186 10.93 -6.06 23.78
C PRO A 186 12.32 -5.51 24.15
N ASP A 187 12.98 -4.89 23.19
CA ASP A 187 14.16 -4.06 23.45
C ASP A 187 13.76 -2.75 24.17
N GLU A 188 14.75 -1.90 24.46
CA GLU A 188 14.55 -0.59 25.13
C GLU A 188 13.65 0.38 24.32
N HIS A 189 13.43 0.12 23.03
CA HIS A 189 12.55 0.89 22.15
C HIS A 189 11.18 0.23 21.91
N GLY A 190 10.91 -0.95 22.50
CA GLY A 190 9.66 -1.66 22.38
C GLY A 190 9.54 -2.59 21.16
N TYR A 191 10.63 -2.87 20.47
CA TYR A 191 10.70 -3.77 19.31
C TYR A 191 11.09 -5.19 19.72
N TYR A 192 10.82 -6.14 18.82
CA TYR A 192 11.05 -7.58 19.01
C TYR A 192 11.95 -8.12 17.89
N ARG A 193 12.72 -9.16 18.18
CA ARG A 193 13.54 -9.87 17.20
C ARG A 193 12.82 -11.09 16.66
N LEU A 194 12.92 -11.33 15.35
CA LEU A 194 12.30 -12.50 14.71
C LEU A 194 12.88 -13.80 15.26
N THR A 195 14.20 -13.84 15.47
CA THR A 195 14.91 -15.01 16.03
C THR A 195 14.35 -15.47 17.36
N ASP A 196 13.95 -14.55 18.24
CA ASP A 196 13.40 -14.90 19.55
C ASP A 196 11.99 -15.45 19.45
N ALA A 197 11.19 -14.95 18.51
CA ALA A 197 9.86 -15.51 18.26
C ALA A 197 9.91 -16.90 17.59
N LEU A 198 10.87 -17.15 16.70
CA LEU A 198 11.05 -18.44 16.05
C LEU A 198 11.45 -19.54 17.04
N LYS A 199 12.22 -19.23 18.09
CA LYS A 199 12.55 -20.19 19.17
C LYS A 199 11.34 -20.62 20.02
N LEU A 200 10.22 -19.88 19.96
CA LEU A 200 9.01 -20.10 20.75
C LEU A 200 7.90 -20.86 19.98
N LEU A 201 8.14 -21.19 18.71
CA LEU A 201 7.20 -21.89 17.83
C LEU A 201 7.25 -23.39 18.03
#